data_03dc192e6bc13e1e375056f4cb02b706
#
_entry.id   03dc192e6bc13e1e375056f4cb02b706
#
_cell.length_a   1.000
_cell.length_b   1.000
_cell.length_c   1.000
_cell.angle_alpha   90.00
_cell.angle_beta   90.00
_cell.angle_gamma   90.00
#
_symmetry.space_group_name_H-M   'P 1'
#
loop_
_entity.id
_entity.type
_entity.pdbx_description
1 polymer ?
#
loop_
_entity_poly.entity_id
_entity_poly.type
_entity_poly.pdbx_seq_one_letter_code
_entity_poly.pdbx_strand_id
1 'polypeptide(L)'
;NQDDWELIKNNPLKPLINKTLSGLYSPGSTFKPMVALSALENKIISKDFKVNCTGKIKLYGQTFHCWKEKGHGVVDLKNAMKQSCDTYFYEISRQLGVDRLRKTSTKFGLGDKVLSKTYENEKKGLVPDTNWKKNNLGASWVLGETLITGIGQGYIQTTPLQLCLMTAQLANGGFKIYPKIIVNKNDKTANEIKASMKESFKNSNSNKNNLLEE
;
A
#
# COMPACT_ATOMS: atom_id res chain seq x y z
N ASN A 1 28.53 -26.35 -8.83
CA ASN A 1 28.46 -27.55 -9.69
C ASN A 1 27.01 -27.77 -10.14
N GLN A 2 26.73 -28.85 -10.88
CA GLN A 2 25.41 -29.13 -11.44
C GLN A 2 24.39 -29.53 -10.35
N ASP A 3 24.85 -30.19 -9.31
CA ASP A 3 24.03 -30.61 -8.18
C ASP A 3 23.57 -29.41 -7.36
N ASP A 4 24.44 -28.44 -7.10
CA ASP A 4 24.08 -27.19 -6.42
C ASP A 4 23.06 -26.39 -7.25
N TRP A 5 23.19 -26.40 -8.58
CA TRP A 5 22.23 -25.74 -9.47
C TRP A 5 20.83 -26.40 -9.39
N GLU A 6 20.75 -27.73 -9.43
CA GLU A 6 19.47 -28.44 -9.30
C GLU A 6 18.84 -28.23 -7.91
N LEU A 7 19.61 -28.18 -6.84
CA LEU A 7 19.14 -27.84 -5.51
C LEU A 7 18.54 -26.44 -5.46
N ILE A 8 19.21 -25.44 -6.06
CA ILE A 8 18.71 -24.07 -6.08
C ILE A 8 17.45 -23.95 -6.96
N LYS A 9 17.48 -24.57 -8.14
CA LYS A 9 16.38 -24.52 -9.12
C LYS A 9 15.10 -25.15 -8.58
N ASN A 10 15.24 -26.30 -7.89
CA ASN A 10 14.12 -27.05 -7.35
C ASN A 10 13.71 -26.62 -5.93
N ASN A 11 14.39 -25.62 -5.36
CA ASN A 11 14.09 -25.14 -4.01
C ASN A 11 12.66 -24.55 -3.95
N PRO A 12 11.80 -25.03 -3.03
CA PRO A 12 10.42 -24.55 -2.88
C PRO A 12 10.35 -23.05 -2.54
N LEU A 13 11.39 -22.47 -1.94
CA LEU A 13 11.49 -21.04 -1.66
C LEU A 13 11.80 -20.18 -2.89
N LYS A 14 12.07 -20.81 -4.05
CA LYS A 14 12.34 -20.16 -5.34
C LYS A 14 13.36 -19.00 -5.24
N PRO A 15 14.61 -19.27 -4.79
CA PRO A 15 15.60 -18.21 -4.54
C PRO A 15 16.04 -17.46 -5.81
N LEU A 16 15.85 -18.07 -7.00
CA LEU A 16 16.18 -17.43 -8.28
C LEU A 16 15.16 -16.37 -8.72
N ILE A 17 14.01 -16.30 -8.07
CA ILE A 17 13.01 -15.28 -8.38
C ILE A 17 13.33 -14.00 -7.61
N ASN A 18 13.50 -12.90 -8.32
CA ASN A 18 13.57 -11.58 -7.71
C ASN A 18 12.19 -11.20 -7.13
N LYS A 19 11.96 -11.56 -5.88
CA LYS A 19 10.68 -11.34 -5.20
C LYS A 19 10.30 -9.86 -5.10
N THR A 20 11.29 -8.97 -5.08
CA THR A 20 11.07 -7.52 -5.03
C THR A 20 10.34 -7.01 -6.28
N LEU A 21 10.66 -7.57 -7.45
CA LEU A 21 10.11 -7.15 -8.74
C LEU A 21 8.98 -8.05 -9.23
N SER A 22 9.04 -9.34 -8.86
CA SER A 22 8.17 -10.38 -9.45
C SER A 22 7.23 -11.04 -8.43
N GLY A 23 7.47 -10.85 -7.13
CA GLY A 23 6.57 -11.34 -6.08
C GLY A 23 5.31 -10.49 -6.02
N LEU A 24 4.14 -11.14 -6.06
CA LEU A 24 2.83 -10.50 -5.95
C LEU A 24 2.21 -10.85 -4.61
N TYR A 25 1.91 -9.84 -3.81
CA TYR A 25 1.39 -10.00 -2.45
C TYR A 25 0.23 -9.05 -2.22
N SER A 26 -0.72 -9.47 -1.39
CA SER A 26 -1.73 -8.55 -0.85
C SER A 26 -1.05 -7.55 0.08
N PRO A 27 -1.19 -6.24 -0.16
CA PRO A 27 -0.47 -5.23 0.64
C PRO A 27 -0.94 -5.14 2.09
N GLY A 28 -2.15 -5.61 2.40
CA GLY A 28 -2.72 -5.50 3.74
C GLY A 28 -2.78 -4.06 4.22
N SER A 29 -2.60 -3.86 5.52
CA SER A 29 -2.70 -2.53 6.16
C SER A 29 -1.70 -1.48 5.66
N THR A 30 -0.64 -1.87 4.95
CA THR A 30 0.27 -0.91 4.32
C THR A 30 -0.38 -0.13 3.18
N PHE A 31 -1.55 -0.58 2.70
CA PHE A 31 -2.34 0.10 1.69
C PHE A 31 -3.28 1.17 2.27
N LYS A 32 -3.58 1.15 3.56
CA LYS A 32 -4.50 2.09 4.23
C LYS A 32 -4.14 3.58 4.04
N PRO A 33 -2.88 4.01 4.05
CA PRO A 33 -2.52 5.39 3.70
C PRO A 33 -3.00 5.82 2.31
N MET A 34 -2.96 4.91 1.33
CA MET A 34 -3.46 5.19 -0.01
C MET A 34 -4.98 5.34 -0.03
N VAL A 35 -5.69 4.52 0.73
CA VAL A 35 -7.16 4.62 0.87
C VAL A 35 -7.54 5.94 1.53
N ALA A 36 -6.84 6.33 2.60
CA ALA A 36 -7.03 7.61 3.29
C ALA A 36 -6.81 8.80 2.34
N LEU A 37 -5.69 8.80 1.61
CA LEU A 37 -5.38 9.85 0.63
C LEU A 37 -6.47 9.93 -0.45
N SER A 38 -6.88 8.79 -0.99
CA SER A 38 -7.94 8.75 -2.01
C SER A 38 -9.26 9.32 -1.50
N ALA A 39 -9.63 9.00 -0.26
CA ALA A 39 -10.86 9.51 0.35
C ALA A 39 -10.81 11.02 0.60
N LEU A 40 -9.66 11.54 1.02
CA LEU A 40 -9.44 13.00 1.20
C LEU A 40 -9.42 13.74 -0.15
N GLU A 41 -8.67 13.23 -1.14
CA GLU A 41 -8.56 13.83 -2.49
C GLU A 41 -9.93 13.93 -3.19
N ASN A 42 -10.76 12.91 -3.01
CA ASN A 42 -12.11 12.88 -3.57
C ASN A 42 -13.17 13.55 -2.67
N LYS A 43 -12.77 14.21 -1.57
CA LYS A 43 -13.65 14.90 -0.62
C LYS A 43 -14.74 13.99 -0.01
N ILE A 44 -14.47 12.70 0.10
CA ILE A 44 -15.37 11.72 0.71
C ILE A 44 -15.38 11.90 2.23
N ILE A 45 -14.23 12.26 2.79
CA ILE A 45 -14.08 12.56 4.22
C ILE A 45 -13.34 13.88 4.42
N SER A 46 -13.56 14.49 5.58
CA SER A 46 -12.69 15.53 6.13
C SER A 46 -11.70 14.92 7.13
N LYS A 47 -10.73 15.71 7.59
CA LYS A 47 -9.81 15.32 8.66
C LYS A 47 -10.50 14.96 9.98
N ASP A 48 -11.70 15.55 10.20
CA ASP A 48 -12.48 15.39 11.43
C ASP A 48 -13.53 14.27 11.34
N PHE A 49 -13.57 13.56 10.20
CA PHE A 49 -14.49 12.44 9.99
C PHE A 49 -14.21 11.32 11.00
N LYS A 50 -15.25 10.86 11.69
CA LYS A 50 -15.15 9.85 12.74
C LYS A 50 -16.03 8.63 12.43
N VAL A 51 -15.56 7.47 12.87
CA VAL A 51 -16.28 6.20 12.79
C VAL A 51 -16.28 5.55 14.16
N ASN A 52 -17.42 5.00 14.57
CA ASN A 52 -17.49 4.17 15.78
C ASN A 52 -17.19 2.71 15.43
N CYS A 53 -16.04 2.22 15.86
CA CYS A 53 -15.60 0.85 15.65
C CYS A 53 -16.03 -0.02 16.85
N THR A 54 -17.00 -0.89 16.62
CA THR A 54 -17.48 -1.89 17.59
C THR A 54 -16.84 -3.28 17.40
N GLY A 55 -15.74 -3.36 16.62
CA GLY A 55 -15.05 -4.62 16.29
C GLY A 55 -15.56 -5.30 15.02
N LYS A 56 -16.66 -4.83 14.44
CA LYS A 56 -17.23 -5.38 13.20
C LYS A 56 -18.18 -4.40 12.54
N ILE A 57 -18.43 -4.63 11.25
CA ILE A 57 -19.49 -3.98 10.47
C ILE A 57 -20.32 -5.06 9.77
N LYS A 58 -21.64 -4.90 9.75
CA LYS A 58 -22.54 -5.80 9.02
C LYS A 58 -23.08 -5.09 7.79
N LEU A 59 -22.96 -5.72 6.64
CA LEU A 59 -23.45 -5.21 5.36
C LEU A 59 -24.05 -6.36 4.54
N TYR A 60 -25.27 -6.21 4.09
CA TYR A 60 -26.00 -7.19 3.26
C TYR A 60 -25.89 -8.64 3.76
N GLY A 61 -26.08 -8.84 5.06
CA GLY A 61 -26.01 -10.17 5.68
C GLY A 61 -24.59 -10.69 5.94
N GLN A 62 -23.56 -10.02 5.46
CA GLN A 62 -22.16 -10.38 5.72
C GLN A 62 -21.59 -9.56 6.87
N THR A 63 -20.70 -10.18 7.64
CA THR A 63 -19.98 -9.51 8.74
C THR A 63 -18.51 -9.36 8.38
N PHE A 64 -18.02 -8.13 8.47
CA PHE A 64 -16.60 -7.78 8.28
C PHE A 64 -16.02 -7.42 9.64
N HIS A 65 -14.99 -8.13 10.05
CA HIS A 65 -14.38 -7.99 11.37
C HIS A 65 -13.22 -6.99 11.35
N CYS A 66 -13.11 -6.21 12.41
CA CYS A 66 -11.88 -5.52 12.74
C CYS A 66 -10.95 -6.47 13.50
N TRP A 67 -9.64 -6.29 13.37
CA TRP A 67 -8.69 -7.10 14.11
C TRP A 67 -8.85 -7.00 15.64
N LYS A 68 -9.36 -5.86 16.14
CA LYS A 68 -9.68 -5.66 17.56
C LYS A 68 -11.15 -6.04 17.81
N GLU A 69 -11.38 -7.20 18.35
CA GLU A 69 -12.72 -7.79 18.55
C GLU A 69 -13.67 -6.87 19.33
N LYS A 70 -13.21 -6.24 20.41
CA LYS A 70 -14.00 -5.30 21.23
C LYS A 70 -14.16 -3.92 20.60
N GLY A 71 -13.55 -3.72 19.41
CA GLY A 71 -13.55 -2.44 18.70
C GLY A 71 -12.59 -1.40 19.28
N HIS A 72 -12.44 -0.31 18.53
CA HIS A 72 -11.59 0.82 18.90
C HIS A 72 -12.36 1.98 19.53
N GLY A 73 -13.71 1.88 19.58
CA GLY A 73 -14.56 3.01 19.91
C GLY A 73 -14.62 4.03 18.78
N VAL A 74 -14.84 5.28 19.12
CA VAL A 74 -14.87 6.38 18.15
C VAL A 74 -13.45 6.77 17.77
N VAL A 75 -13.13 6.62 16.49
CA VAL A 75 -11.82 6.95 15.93
C VAL A 75 -11.95 7.96 14.79
N ASP A 76 -11.05 8.92 14.75
CA ASP A 76 -10.77 9.80 13.62
C ASP A 76 -9.72 9.19 12.69
N LEU A 77 -9.40 9.88 11.60
CA LEU A 77 -8.41 9.39 10.63
C LEU A 77 -7.04 9.10 11.26
N LYS A 78 -6.54 10.01 12.12
CA LYS A 78 -5.24 9.87 12.78
C LYS A 78 -5.20 8.63 13.67
N ASN A 79 -6.22 8.46 14.51
CA ASN A 79 -6.32 7.32 15.42
C ASN A 79 -6.60 6.01 14.68
N ALA A 80 -7.40 6.04 13.60
CA ALA A 80 -7.65 4.89 12.75
C ALA A 80 -6.37 4.41 12.04
N MET A 81 -5.54 5.33 11.55
CA MET A 81 -4.22 5.03 11.00
C MET A 81 -3.28 4.45 12.06
N LYS A 82 -3.15 5.12 13.21
CA LYS A 82 -2.28 4.68 14.31
C LYS A 82 -2.60 3.27 14.80
N GLN A 83 -3.89 2.96 14.90
CA GLN A 83 -4.39 1.69 15.44
C GLN A 83 -4.74 0.68 14.34
N SER A 84 -4.53 1.02 13.06
CA SER A 84 -4.90 0.17 11.92
C SER A 84 -6.35 -0.32 11.97
N CYS A 85 -7.32 0.55 12.29
CA CYS A 85 -8.72 0.19 12.49
C CYS A 85 -9.40 -0.20 11.17
N ASP A 86 -9.67 -1.48 10.94
CA ASP A 86 -10.30 -1.97 9.71
C ASP A 86 -11.69 -1.38 9.50
N THR A 87 -12.51 -1.27 10.57
CA THR A 87 -13.86 -0.71 10.48
C THR A 87 -13.87 0.70 9.92
N TYR A 88 -12.91 1.55 10.30
CA TYR A 88 -12.76 2.88 9.72
C TYR A 88 -12.51 2.82 8.21
N PHE A 89 -11.59 1.94 7.81
CA PHE A 89 -11.22 1.79 6.40
C PHE A 89 -12.30 1.10 5.58
N TYR A 90 -13.09 0.20 6.14
CA TYR A 90 -14.30 -0.32 5.49
C TYR A 90 -15.28 0.81 5.19
N GLU A 91 -15.55 1.68 6.16
CA GLU A 91 -16.52 2.76 5.99
C GLU A 91 -16.10 3.79 4.94
N ILE A 92 -14.84 4.24 4.98
CA ILE A 92 -14.38 5.20 3.98
C ILE A 92 -14.28 4.57 2.58
N SER A 93 -13.90 3.29 2.47
CA SER A 93 -13.87 2.58 1.20
C SER A 93 -15.25 2.37 0.62
N ARG A 94 -16.24 2.07 1.46
CA ARG A 94 -17.66 1.96 1.07
C ARG A 94 -18.16 3.23 0.39
N GLN A 95 -17.81 4.38 0.94
CA GLN A 95 -18.21 5.69 0.40
C GLN A 95 -17.38 6.10 -0.82
N LEU A 96 -16.10 5.74 -0.85
CA LEU A 96 -15.17 6.08 -1.92
C LEU A 96 -15.46 5.30 -3.21
N GLY A 97 -15.67 3.99 -3.09
CA GLY A 97 -15.77 3.08 -4.22
C GLY A 97 -14.42 2.66 -4.79
N VAL A 98 -14.37 1.46 -5.36
CA VAL A 98 -13.12 0.85 -5.85
C VAL A 98 -12.51 1.60 -7.04
N ASP A 99 -13.33 2.16 -7.93
CA ASP A 99 -12.85 2.82 -9.15
C ASP A 99 -12.08 4.12 -8.83
N ARG A 100 -12.55 4.91 -7.86
CA ARG A 100 -11.80 6.09 -7.38
C ARG A 100 -10.53 5.68 -6.67
N LEU A 101 -10.58 4.62 -5.87
CA LEU A 101 -9.41 4.07 -5.19
C LEU A 101 -8.35 3.64 -6.19
N ARG A 102 -8.72 2.91 -7.26
CA ARG A 102 -7.81 2.56 -8.35
C ARG A 102 -7.19 3.80 -9.00
N LYS A 103 -8.02 4.79 -9.35
CA LYS A 103 -7.55 6.02 -10.00
C LYS A 103 -6.47 6.74 -9.20
N THR A 104 -6.62 6.82 -7.88
CA THR A 104 -5.59 7.42 -7.01
C THR A 104 -4.37 6.50 -6.91
N SER A 105 -4.57 5.20 -6.68
CA SER A 105 -3.48 4.23 -6.48
C SER A 105 -2.52 4.14 -7.68
N THR A 106 -3.07 4.21 -8.91
CA THR A 106 -2.25 4.15 -10.13
C THR A 106 -1.34 5.38 -10.30
N LYS A 107 -1.74 6.55 -9.79
CA LYS A 107 -0.85 7.73 -9.78
C LYS A 107 0.42 7.48 -8.95
N PHE A 108 0.35 6.59 -7.96
CA PHE A 108 1.45 6.23 -7.07
C PHE A 108 2.23 4.98 -7.51
N GLY A 109 1.98 4.48 -8.72
CA GLY A 109 2.71 3.38 -9.35
C GLY A 109 2.17 1.99 -9.03
N LEU A 110 1.02 1.86 -8.38
CA LEU A 110 0.39 0.57 -8.15
C LEU A 110 -0.37 0.10 -9.40
N GLY A 111 -0.29 -1.19 -9.70
CA GLY A 111 -1.01 -1.79 -10.82
C GLY A 111 -0.34 -1.61 -12.18
N ASP A 112 0.90 -1.09 -12.23
CA ASP A 112 1.71 -0.99 -13.46
C ASP A 112 3.20 -1.21 -13.14
N LYS A 113 4.01 -1.41 -14.18
CA LYS A 113 5.47 -1.47 -14.05
C LYS A 113 6.01 -0.11 -13.65
N VAL A 114 6.89 -0.07 -12.66
CA VAL A 114 7.47 1.17 -12.11
C VAL A 114 8.92 1.39 -12.53
N LEU A 115 9.60 0.33 -12.94
CA LEU A 115 10.90 0.42 -13.59
C LEU A 115 10.71 0.61 -15.09
N SER A 116 11.66 1.29 -15.74
CA SER A 116 11.65 1.42 -17.19
C SER A 116 11.70 0.05 -17.86
N LYS A 117 11.39 -0.03 -19.16
CA LYS A 117 11.32 -1.26 -19.99
C LYS A 117 12.51 -2.23 -19.90
N THR A 118 13.53 -1.88 -19.14
CA THR A 118 14.79 -2.62 -18.95
C THR A 118 14.62 -3.93 -18.15
N TYR A 119 13.52 -4.08 -17.40
CA TYR A 119 13.28 -5.25 -16.55
C TYR A 119 12.06 -6.03 -17.00
N GLU A 120 12.27 -7.02 -17.85
CA GLU A 120 11.21 -7.86 -18.43
C GLU A 120 10.40 -8.60 -17.36
N ASN A 121 11.06 -9.07 -16.31
CA ASN A 121 10.47 -9.87 -15.23
C ASN A 121 9.71 -9.06 -14.18
N GLU A 122 9.62 -7.74 -14.32
CA GLU A 122 8.81 -6.92 -13.42
C GLU A 122 7.32 -7.22 -13.61
N LYS A 123 6.63 -7.51 -12.52
CA LYS A 123 5.19 -7.73 -12.50
C LYS A 123 4.43 -6.43 -12.25
N LYS A 124 3.32 -6.27 -12.97
CA LYS A 124 2.46 -5.07 -12.83
C LYS A 124 1.69 -5.00 -11.53
N GLY A 125 1.51 -6.14 -10.84
CA GLY A 125 0.53 -6.20 -9.78
C GLY A 125 -0.90 -6.04 -10.30
N LEU A 126 -1.83 -5.79 -9.39
CA LEU A 126 -3.24 -5.57 -9.70
C LEU A 126 -3.85 -4.59 -8.69
N VAL A 127 -4.39 -3.49 -9.18
CA VAL A 127 -5.37 -2.69 -8.45
C VAL A 127 -6.71 -2.91 -9.15
N PRO A 128 -7.65 -3.66 -8.55
CA PRO A 128 -8.90 -4.01 -9.20
C PRO A 128 -9.82 -2.81 -9.34
N ASP A 129 -10.73 -2.88 -10.33
CA ASP A 129 -11.89 -2.01 -10.48
C ASP A 129 -13.10 -2.79 -11.03
N THR A 130 -14.21 -2.09 -11.20
CA THR A 130 -15.46 -2.67 -11.72
C THR A 130 -15.29 -3.25 -13.12
N ASN A 131 -14.56 -2.55 -14.00
CA ASN A 131 -14.30 -2.98 -15.37
C ASN A 131 -13.35 -4.20 -15.42
N TRP A 132 -12.31 -4.19 -14.59
CA TRP A 132 -11.38 -5.31 -14.50
C TRP A 132 -12.14 -6.61 -14.14
N LYS A 133 -13.00 -6.56 -13.13
CA LYS A 133 -13.75 -7.76 -12.73
C LYS A 133 -14.68 -8.25 -13.81
N LYS A 134 -15.42 -7.35 -14.44
CA LYS A 134 -16.33 -7.68 -15.55
C LYS A 134 -15.58 -8.34 -16.71
N ASN A 135 -14.43 -7.78 -17.11
CA ASN A 135 -13.69 -8.24 -18.28
C ASN A 135 -12.88 -9.52 -18.02
N ASN A 136 -12.42 -9.75 -16.80
CA ASN A 136 -11.56 -10.90 -16.50
C ASN A 136 -12.30 -12.06 -15.83
N LEU A 137 -13.39 -11.78 -15.10
CA LEU A 137 -14.13 -12.79 -14.34
C LEU A 137 -15.60 -12.93 -14.80
N GLY A 138 -16.05 -12.11 -15.75
CA GLY A 138 -17.43 -12.14 -16.26
C GLY A 138 -18.49 -11.79 -15.19
N ALA A 139 -18.11 -11.19 -14.06
CA ALA A 139 -18.97 -10.95 -12.92
C ALA A 139 -19.03 -9.47 -12.53
N SER A 140 -20.16 -9.04 -11.99
CA SER A 140 -20.31 -7.69 -11.45
C SER A 140 -19.53 -7.53 -10.16
N TRP A 141 -19.04 -6.31 -9.93
CA TRP A 141 -18.41 -5.93 -8.67
C TRP A 141 -19.43 -5.86 -7.54
N VAL A 142 -19.09 -6.36 -6.36
CA VAL A 142 -19.94 -6.27 -5.17
C VAL A 142 -19.29 -5.42 -4.09
N LEU A 143 -20.11 -4.78 -3.26
CA LEU A 143 -19.65 -3.84 -2.24
C LEU A 143 -18.68 -4.46 -1.23
N GLY A 144 -18.89 -5.73 -0.87
CA GLY A 144 -17.97 -6.44 0.03
C GLY A 144 -16.55 -6.50 -0.49
N GLU A 145 -16.35 -6.60 -1.80
CA GLU A 145 -15.02 -6.57 -2.42
C GLU A 145 -14.35 -5.20 -2.28
N THR A 146 -15.15 -4.11 -2.32
CA THR A 146 -14.63 -2.77 -2.04
C THR A 146 -14.10 -2.67 -0.61
N LEU A 147 -14.83 -3.21 0.36
CA LEU A 147 -14.41 -3.19 1.76
C LEU A 147 -13.08 -3.93 1.94
N ILE A 148 -13.01 -5.15 1.41
CA ILE A 148 -11.80 -5.99 1.50
C ILE A 148 -10.62 -5.33 0.79
N THR A 149 -10.85 -4.73 -0.39
CA THR A 149 -9.81 -3.96 -1.10
C THR A 149 -9.33 -2.77 -0.28
N GLY A 150 -10.23 -2.12 0.45
CA GLY A 150 -9.92 -0.97 1.32
C GLY A 150 -9.01 -1.27 2.51
N ILE A 151 -8.82 -2.53 2.86
CA ILE A 151 -7.83 -2.97 3.84
C ILE A 151 -6.63 -3.68 3.20
N GLY A 152 -6.49 -3.57 1.87
CA GLY A 152 -5.38 -4.13 1.12
C GLY A 152 -5.44 -5.64 0.93
N GLN A 153 -6.64 -6.21 0.87
CA GLN A 153 -6.88 -7.64 0.66
C GLN A 153 -7.80 -7.90 -0.55
N GLY A 154 -8.18 -9.14 -0.77
CA GLY A 154 -8.98 -9.54 -1.93
C GLY A 154 -8.15 -9.63 -3.20
N TYR A 155 -8.61 -9.03 -4.28
CA TYR A 155 -7.94 -9.10 -5.58
C TYR A 155 -6.70 -8.22 -5.72
N ILE A 156 -6.51 -7.25 -4.81
CA ILE A 156 -5.35 -6.34 -4.89
C ILE A 156 -4.04 -7.10 -4.68
N GLN A 157 -3.10 -6.89 -5.60
CA GLN A 157 -1.76 -7.47 -5.56
C GLN A 157 -0.72 -6.42 -5.93
N THR A 158 0.35 -6.37 -5.15
CA THR A 158 1.45 -5.44 -5.35
C THR A 158 2.80 -6.15 -5.25
N THR A 159 3.80 -5.59 -5.91
CA THR A 159 5.19 -6.00 -5.64
C THR A 159 5.75 -5.20 -4.45
N PRO A 160 6.76 -5.71 -3.74
CA PRO A 160 7.46 -4.95 -2.70
C PRO A 160 8.03 -3.61 -3.21
N LEU A 161 8.52 -3.58 -4.45
CA LEU A 161 8.99 -2.34 -5.06
C LEU A 161 7.88 -1.31 -5.22
N GLN A 162 6.69 -1.72 -5.65
CA GLN A 162 5.54 -0.82 -5.77
C GLN A 162 5.12 -0.24 -4.43
N LEU A 163 5.11 -1.06 -3.36
CA LEU A 163 4.81 -0.56 -2.01
C LEU A 163 5.88 0.41 -1.49
N CYS A 164 7.15 0.12 -1.76
CA CYS A 164 8.25 1.01 -1.42
C CYS A 164 8.09 2.37 -2.14
N LEU A 165 7.83 2.35 -3.45
CA LEU A 165 7.62 3.55 -4.25
C LEU A 165 6.40 4.36 -3.78
N MET A 166 5.28 3.70 -3.57
CA MET A 166 4.07 4.33 -3.03
C MET A 166 4.36 5.03 -1.70
N THR A 167 5.02 4.34 -0.78
CA THR A 167 5.36 4.88 0.55
C THR A 167 6.31 6.07 0.45
N ALA A 168 7.34 5.98 -0.40
CA ALA A 168 8.29 7.06 -0.61
C ALA A 168 7.61 8.31 -1.21
N GLN A 169 6.68 8.12 -2.15
CA GLN A 169 5.91 9.23 -2.73
C GLN A 169 4.93 9.85 -1.73
N LEU A 170 4.30 9.06 -0.86
CA LEU A 170 3.49 9.58 0.23
C LEU A 170 4.33 10.41 1.20
N ALA A 171 5.52 9.91 1.56
CA ALA A 171 6.41 10.56 2.52
C ALA A 171 7.02 11.88 2.00
N ASN A 172 7.20 12.01 0.69
CA ASN A 172 7.74 13.23 0.08
C ASN A 172 6.70 14.29 -0.29
N GLY A 173 5.44 14.10 0.13
CA GLY A 173 4.35 15.03 -0.18
C GLY A 173 3.65 14.78 -1.51
N GLY A 174 3.81 13.60 -2.12
CA GLY A 174 3.14 13.19 -3.36
C GLY A 174 3.94 13.47 -4.63
N PHE A 175 5.18 13.97 -4.52
CA PHE A 175 6.04 14.16 -5.69
C PHE A 175 6.41 12.82 -6.31
N LYS A 176 6.33 12.76 -7.65
CA LYS A 176 6.60 11.54 -8.40
C LYS A 176 8.07 11.15 -8.31
N ILE A 177 8.32 9.88 -7.99
CA ILE A 177 9.65 9.27 -7.95
C ILE A 177 9.77 8.28 -9.11
N TYR A 178 10.91 8.31 -9.80
CA TYR A 178 11.28 7.34 -10.83
C TYR A 178 12.40 6.47 -10.26
N PRO A 179 12.10 5.23 -9.82
CA PRO A 179 13.11 4.37 -9.21
C PRO A 179 14.20 4.01 -10.24
N LYS A 180 15.45 4.02 -9.77
CA LYS A 180 16.63 3.65 -10.56
C LYS A 180 17.36 2.52 -9.85
N ILE A 181 17.71 1.44 -10.56
CA ILE A 181 18.54 0.36 -10.02
C ILE A 181 20.01 0.68 -10.22
N ILE A 182 20.35 1.31 -11.35
CA ILE A 182 21.71 1.75 -11.65
C ILE A 182 21.79 3.25 -11.37
N VAL A 183 22.65 3.62 -10.44
CA VAL A 183 22.95 5.02 -10.11
C VAL A 183 24.27 5.37 -10.76
N ASN A 184 24.28 6.36 -11.65
CA ASN A 184 25.50 6.88 -12.22
C ASN A 184 26.32 7.58 -11.12
N LYS A 185 27.62 7.32 -11.02
CA LYS A 185 28.52 7.95 -10.01
C LYS A 185 28.46 9.49 -10.03
N ASN A 186 28.12 10.07 -11.17
CA ASN A 186 28.00 11.50 -11.38
C ASN A 186 26.58 12.06 -11.15
N ASP A 187 25.64 11.23 -10.68
CA ASP A 187 24.26 11.70 -10.40
C ASP A 187 24.26 12.50 -9.09
N LYS A 188 24.34 13.83 -9.20
CA LYS A 188 24.30 14.77 -8.07
C LYS A 188 23.10 14.50 -7.16
N THR A 189 21.96 14.16 -7.73
CA THR A 189 20.71 13.85 -7.04
C THR A 189 20.85 12.67 -6.06
N ALA A 190 21.63 11.64 -6.41
CA ALA A 190 21.85 10.49 -5.53
C ALA A 190 22.69 10.86 -4.30
N ASN A 191 23.63 11.79 -4.45
CA ASN A 191 24.47 12.27 -3.35
C ASN A 191 23.69 13.25 -2.44
N GLU A 192 22.83 14.08 -3.01
CA GLU A 192 21.93 14.98 -2.27
C GLU A 192 20.90 14.19 -1.44
N ILE A 193 20.30 13.13 -2.02
CA ILE A 193 19.37 12.24 -1.30
C ILE A 193 20.11 11.55 -0.14
N LYS A 194 21.33 11.03 -0.35
CA LYS A 194 22.11 10.43 0.74
C LYS A 194 22.45 11.41 1.86
N ALA A 195 22.75 12.65 1.51
CA ALA A 195 23.03 13.72 2.49
C ALA A 195 21.77 14.06 3.29
N SER A 196 20.65 14.29 2.61
CA SER A 196 19.34 14.56 3.20
C SER A 196 18.83 13.43 4.10
N MET A 197 18.98 12.17 3.68
CA MET A 197 18.63 11.00 4.52
C MET A 197 19.50 10.94 5.78
N LYS A 198 20.81 11.17 5.67
CA LYS A 198 21.71 11.21 6.85
C LYS A 198 21.32 12.31 7.82
N GLU A 199 20.92 13.45 7.33
CA GLU A 199 20.50 14.59 8.15
C GLU A 199 19.15 14.33 8.85
N SER A 200 18.19 13.75 8.14
CA SER A 200 16.90 13.31 8.71
C SER A 200 17.07 12.26 9.82
N PHE A 201 17.98 11.30 9.64
CA PHE A 201 18.30 10.31 10.68
C PHE A 201 19.02 10.91 11.90
N LYS A 202 19.88 11.90 11.72
CA LYS A 202 20.50 12.62 12.84
C LYS A 202 19.47 13.41 13.66
N ASN A 203 18.56 14.11 12.97
CA ASN A 203 17.54 14.92 13.62
C ASN A 203 16.46 14.08 14.35
N SER A 204 16.13 12.90 13.83
CA SER A 204 15.20 11.97 14.50
C SER A 204 15.82 11.32 15.75
N ASN A 205 17.14 11.14 15.80
CA ASN A 205 17.83 10.62 16.98
C ASN A 205 18.09 11.68 18.06
N SER A 206 18.31 12.96 17.68
CA SER A 206 18.41 14.05 18.64
C SER A 206 17.08 14.35 19.33
N ASN A 207 15.96 14.25 18.62
CA ASN A 207 14.62 14.42 19.23
C ASN A 207 14.20 13.26 20.15
N LYS A 208 14.76 12.06 19.99
CA LYS A 208 14.50 10.95 20.91
C LYS A 208 15.19 11.13 22.28
N ASN A 209 16.34 11.77 22.30
CA ASN A 209 17.06 12.00 23.55
C ASN A 209 16.40 13.12 24.41
N ASN A 210 15.70 14.05 23.78
CA ASN A 210 14.97 15.11 24.49
C ASN A 210 13.59 14.66 25.03
N LEU A 211 13.08 13.51 24.59
CA LEU A 211 11.79 12.95 25.07
C LEU A 211 11.96 11.93 26.22
N LEU A 212 13.19 11.65 26.64
CA LEU A 212 13.50 10.75 27.76
C LEU A 212 13.98 11.51 29.02
N GLU A 213 14.04 12.85 28.96
CA GLU A 213 14.44 13.72 30.08
C GLU A 213 13.26 14.57 30.65
N GLU A 214 12.02 14.36 30.21
CA GLU A 214 10.77 14.84 30.82
C GLU A 214 9.94 13.65 31.34
#